data_34346cc58231dfcb800a8e44dd84916f
#
_entry.id   34346cc58231dfcb800a8e44dd84916f
#
_cell.length_a   1.000
_cell.length_b   1.000
_cell.length_c   1.000
_cell.angle_alpha   90.00
_cell.angle_beta   90.00
_cell.angle_gamma   90.00
#
_symmetry.space_group_name_H-M   'P 1'
#
loop_
_entity.id
_entity.type
_entity.pdbx_description
1 polymer ?
#
loop_
_entity_poly.entity_id
_entity_poly.type
_entity_poly.pdbx_seq_one_letter_code
_entity_poly.pdbx_strand_id
1 'polypeptide(L)'
;EITLPASNLMINPNSNVYYRYAVCGKTGFTSKAGRCLVTMGEYNGYTYIAVVLNAKTINGARNEFIDTANMYRWAFNNFEYKSILESTTPVTEAPLRLSSEYDYLPICFEGGLKTILPKEADASTIEYKITLSQPEFTAPVEKGTVVGSADIFYAEEKIGTLDLVAGQTIKASPVLVFLDSAKTFFTSTPMKIVYVVLVAVIVIFIASVFVLNRGKN
;
A
#
# COMPACT_ATOMS: atom_id res chain seq x y z
N GLU A 1 25.96 -44.00 -3.48
CA GLU A 1 25.37 -42.76 -2.94
C GLU A 1 26.51 -41.99 -2.24
N ILE A 2 26.70 -40.70 -2.63
CA ILE A 2 27.75 -39.88 -2.00
C ILE A 2 27.02 -38.94 -1.04
N THR A 3 27.23 -39.10 0.25
CA THR A 3 26.71 -38.22 1.28
C THR A 3 27.72 -37.12 1.58
N LEU A 4 27.37 -35.88 1.31
CA LEU A 4 28.20 -34.72 1.66
C LEU A 4 27.72 -34.12 2.98
N PRO A 5 28.58 -34.01 4.00
CA PRO A 5 28.21 -33.39 5.26
C PRO A 5 27.99 -31.88 5.08
N ALA A 6 26.98 -31.32 5.77
CA ALA A 6 26.76 -29.88 5.78
C ALA A 6 27.95 -29.16 6.39
N SER A 7 28.50 -28.17 5.70
CA SER A 7 29.60 -27.35 6.19
C SER A 7 29.18 -26.34 7.27
N ASN A 8 27.89 -26.01 7.34
CA ASN A 8 27.30 -25.18 8.38
C ASN A 8 27.05 -26.04 9.64
N LEU A 9 27.93 -25.93 10.63
CA LEU A 9 27.81 -26.68 11.87
C LEU A 9 26.66 -26.22 12.77
N MET A 10 26.07 -25.05 12.54
CA MET A 10 24.94 -24.56 13.34
C MET A 10 23.66 -25.40 13.16
N ILE A 11 23.54 -26.12 12.04
CA ILE A 11 22.36 -26.98 11.76
C ILE A 11 22.61 -28.45 12.22
N ASN A 12 23.80 -28.80 12.68
CA ASN A 12 24.10 -30.16 13.14
C ASN A 12 23.86 -30.25 14.65
N PRO A 13 22.88 -31.04 15.12
CA PRO A 13 22.56 -31.17 16.54
C PRO A 13 23.71 -31.71 17.39
N ASN A 14 24.68 -32.43 16.81
CA ASN A 14 25.82 -32.99 17.48
C ASN A 14 27.01 -32.00 17.55
N SER A 15 26.88 -30.80 17.01
CA SER A 15 27.92 -29.78 17.03
C SER A 15 27.85 -28.94 18.31
N ASN A 16 29.01 -28.55 18.83
CA ASN A 16 29.13 -27.62 19.96
C ASN A 16 28.71 -26.18 19.61
N VAL A 17 28.49 -25.87 18.32
CA VAL A 17 27.98 -24.60 17.83
C VAL A 17 26.55 -24.72 17.26
N TYR A 18 25.88 -25.81 17.58
CA TYR A 18 24.47 -26.00 17.19
C TYR A 18 23.59 -24.84 17.66
N TYR A 19 22.77 -24.36 16.77
CA TYR A 19 21.75 -23.33 17.07
C TYR A 19 20.40 -23.74 16.55
N ARG A 20 19.47 -24.06 17.45
CA ARG A 20 18.17 -24.69 17.15
C ARG A 20 17.31 -23.93 16.14
N TYR A 21 17.54 -22.64 15.96
CA TYR A 21 16.79 -21.80 15.03
C TYR A 21 17.50 -21.60 13.68
N ALA A 22 18.71 -22.12 13.50
CA ALA A 22 19.39 -22.11 12.22
C ALA A 22 18.78 -23.18 11.31
N VAL A 23 18.35 -22.78 10.11
CA VAL A 23 17.64 -23.65 9.16
C VAL A 23 18.57 -24.13 8.05
N CYS A 24 19.33 -23.23 7.46
CA CYS A 24 20.27 -23.54 6.39
C CYS A 24 21.41 -22.52 6.36
N GLY A 25 22.40 -22.73 5.50
CA GLY A 25 23.49 -21.78 5.32
C GLY A 25 24.72 -22.41 4.71
N LYS A 26 25.71 -21.57 4.41
CA LYS A 26 26.95 -21.96 3.77
C LYS A 26 28.15 -21.26 4.42
N THR A 27 29.19 -22.02 4.75
CA THR A 27 30.47 -21.48 5.16
C THR A 27 31.37 -21.19 3.97
N GLY A 28 32.28 -20.26 4.12
CA GLY A 28 33.35 -19.97 3.18
C GLY A 28 34.66 -19.69 3.93
N PHE A 29 35.79 -20.06 3.33
CA PHE A 29 37.10 -19.74 3.85
C PHE A 29 38.11 -19.58 2.72
N THR A 30 38.86 -18.51 2.77
CA THR A 30 40.14 -18.35 2.06
C THR A 30 41.12 -17.63 2.98
N SER A 31 42.40 -17.75 2.73
CA SER A 31 43.42 -17.04 3.53
C SER A 31 43.26 -15.52 3.49
N LYS A 32 42.70 -14.97 2.39
CA LYS A 32 42.45 -13.54 2.22
C LYS A 32 41.13 -13.11 2.83
N ALA A 33 40.05 -13.88 2.63
CA ALA A 33 38.71 -13.54 3.07
C ALA A 33 38.43 -13.90 4.54
N GLY A 34 39.30 -14.73 5.17
CA GLY A 34 39.01 -15.26 6.50
C GLY A 34 37.83 -16.23 6.51
N ARG A 35 37.29 -16.49 7.69
CA ARG A 35 36.09 -17.33 7.84
C ARG A 35 34.83 -16.53 7.61
N CYS A 36 33.99 -17.06 6.75
CA CYS A 36 32.73 -16.44 6.38
C CYS A 36 31.57 -17.42 6.58
N LEU A 37 30.41 -16.89 6.93
CA LEU A 37 29.15 -17.64 7.07
C LEU A 37 27.99 -16.79 6.58
N VAL A 38 27.14 -17.37 5.75
CA VAL A 38 25.78 -16.89 5.51
C VAL A 38 24.82 -17.96 5.99
N THR A 39 23.85 -17.59 6.78
CA THR A 39 22.86 -18.54 7.30
C THR A 39 21.51 -17.90 7.50
N MET A 40 20.46 -18.72 7.44
CA MET A 40 19.10 -18.36 7.70
C MET A 40 18.68 -18.90 9.06
N GLY A 41 18.06 -18.04 9.86
CA GLY A 41 17.48 -18.41 11.15
C GLY A 41 16.00 -18.08 11.17
N GLU A 42 15.18 -19.00 11.68
CA GLU A 42 13.72 -18.86 11.78
C GLU A 42 13.27 -18.92 13.24
N TYR A 43 12.41 -17.98 13.62
CA TYR A 43 11.82 -17.93 14.94
C TYR A 43 10.43 -17.24 14.88
N ASN A 44 9.42 -17.86 15.51
CA ASN A 44 8.05 -17.34 15.59
C ASN A 44 7.45 -16.92 14.24
N GLY A 45 7.71 -17.70 13.17
CA GLY A 45 7.12 -17.49 11.85
C GLY A 45 7.79 -16.41 11.01
N TYR A 46 8.92 -15.86 11.42
CA TYR A 46 9.73 -14.93 10.64
C TYR A 46 11.19 -15.35 10.55
N THR A 47 11.85 -14.86 9.52
CA THR A 47 13.17 -15.30 9.11
C THR A 47 14.16 -14.13 9.06
N TYR A 48 15.36 -14.36 9.59
CA TYR A 48 16.51 -13.47 9.42
C TYR A 48 17.62 -14.17 8.64
N ILE A 49 18.31 -13.40 7.82
CA ILE A 49 19.56 -13.82 7.17
C ILE A 49 20.70 -13.11 7.87
N ALA A 50 21.63 -13.89 8.42
CA ALA A 50 22.85 -13.38 9.00
C ALA A 50 24.03 -13.62 8.06
N VAL A 51 24.87 -12.60 7.87
CA VAL A 51 26.08 -12.65 7.07
C VAL A 51 27.25 -12.20 7.92
N VAL A 52 28.19 -13.12 8.16
CA VAL A 52 29.47 -12.86 8.87
C VAL A 52 30.59 -13.01 7.88
N LEU A 53 31.40 -11.98 7.77
CA LEU A 53 32.60 -11.96 6.90
C LEU A 53 33.85 -11.74 7.71
N ASN A 54 34.94 -12.41 7.32
CA ASN A 54 36.27 -12.27 7.92
C ASN A 54 36.28 -12.47 9.44
N ALA A 55 35.51 -13.43 9.95
CA ALA A 55 35.55 -13.78 11.36
C ALA A 55 36.91 -14.34 11.74
N LYS A 56 37.50 -13.83 12.82
CA LYS A 56 38.80 -14.29 13.34
C LYS A 56 38.62 -15.54 14.18
N THR A 57 39.57 -16.46 14.08
CA THR A 57 39.67 -17.56 15.03
C THR A 57 40.41 -17.06 16.26
N ILE A 58 39.79 -17.05 17.43
CA ILE A 58 40.38 -16.62 18.70
C ILE A 58 40.36 -17.83 19.63
N ASN A 59 41.53 -18.20 20.18
CA ASN A 59 41.70 -19.37 21.07
C ASN A 59 41.10 -20.68 20.50
N GLY A 60 41.22 -20.88 19.18
CA GLY A 60 40.66 -22.05 18.49
C GLY A 60 39.14 -21.99 18.24
N ALA A 61 38.45 -20.98 18.73
CA ALA A 61 36.99 -20.82 18.52
C ALA A 61 36.66 -20.37 17.10
N ARG A 62 35.60 -20.94 16.58
CA ARG A 62 35.04 -20.60 15.26
C ARG A 62 34.00 -19.47 15.39
N ASN A 63 34.51 -18.23 15.41
CA ASN A 63 33.72 -17.07 15.76
C ASN A 63 32.63 -16.76 14.73
N GLU A 64 32.74 -17.19 13.47
CA GLU A 64 31.67 -17.06 12.50
C GLU A 64 30.35 -17.66 12.97
N PHE A 65 30.39 -18.76 13.75
CA PHE A 65 29.18 -19.35 14.31
C PHE A 65 28.71 -18.67 15.59
N ILE A 66 29.66 -18.27 16.44
CA ILE A 66 29.40 -17.61 17.73
C ILE A 66 28.73 -16.24 17.47
N ASP A 67 29.33 -15.44 16.58
CA ASP A 67 28.85 -14.13 16.23
C ASP A 67 27.46 -14.22 15.59
N THR A 68 27.23 -15.18 14.68
CA THR A 68 25.93 -15.43 14.09
C THR A 68 24.88 -15.79 15.14
N ALA A 69 25.18 -16.68 16.08
CA ALA A 69 24.27 -17.04 17.16
C ALA A 69 23.91 -15.84 18.05
N ASN A 70 24.89 -14.96 18.31
CA ASN A 70 24.69 -13.75 19.09
C ASN A 70 23.80 -12.74 18.34
N MET A 71 24.01 -12.55 17.03
CA MET A 71 23.15 -11.70 16.20
C MET A 71 21.70 -12.22 16.19
N TYR A 72 21.48 -13.53 16.03
CA TYR A 72 20.13 -14.09 16.09
C TYR A 72 19.49 -13.91 17.48
N ARG A 73 20.22 -14.16 18.57
CA ARG A 73 19.69 -13.92 19.92
C ARG A 73 19.28 -12.46 20.10
N TRP A 74 20.14 -11.54 19.64
CA TRP A 74 19.81 -10.12 19.70
C TRP A 74 18.57 -9.80 18.86
N ALA A 75 18.52 -10.24 17.60
CA ALA A 75 17.38 -9.96 16.72
C ALA A 75 16.06 -10.52 17.28
N PHE A 76 16.06 -11.80 17.69
CA PHE A 76 14.86 -12.46 18.23
C PHE A 76 14.42 -11.92 19.60
N ASN A 77 15.32 -11.33 20.36
CA ASN A 77 14.99 -10.69 21.63
C ASN A 77 14.43 -9.28 21.47
N ASN A 78 14.85 -8.54 20.43
CA ASN A 78 14.52 -7.14 20.28
C ASN A 78 13.44 -6.86 19.22
N PHE A 79 13.20 -7.79 18.30
CA PHE A 79 12.25 -7.62 17.22
C PHE A 79 11.18 -8.72 17.23
N GLU A 80 10.01 -8.39 16.70
CA GLU A 80 8.93 -9.34 16.50
C GLU A 80 8.11 -8.99 15.25
N TYR A 81 7.35 -9.97 14.76
CA TYR A 81 6.45 -9.81 13.62
C TYR A 81 5.11 -9.30 14.11
N LYS A 82 4.84 -8.01 13.91
CA LYS A 82 3.61 -7.34 14.35
C LYS A 82 2.62 -7.17 13.23
N SER A 83 1.33 -7.38 13.53
CA SER A 83 0.23 -6.89 12.71
C SER A 83 -0.03 -5.45 13.09
N ILE A 84 0.12 -4.53 12.14
CA ILE A 84 0.08 -3.09 12.40
C ILE A 84 -1.27 -2.51 12.06
N LEU A 85 -1.88 -3.00 10.98
CA LEU A 85 -3.13 -2.48 10.44
C LEU A 85 -4.12 -3.62 10.22
N GLU A 86 -5.39 -3.34 10.50
CA GLU A 86 -6.50 -4.25 10.22
C GLU A 86 -7.32 -3.72 9.05
N SER A 87 -7.74 -4.60 8.16
CA SER A 87 -8.41 -4.25 6.89
C SER A 87 -9.83 -3.68 7.04
N THR A 88 -10.43 -3.73 8.22
CA THR A 88 -11.85 -3.45 8.42
C THR A 88 -12.17 -2.04 8.92
N THR A 89 -11.17 -1.32 9.41
CA THR A 89 -11.38 0.03 9.97
C THR A 89 -11.24 1.08 8.87
N PRO A 90 -12.24 1.95 8.67
CA PRO A 90 -12.08 3.09 7.76
C PRO A 90 -10.94 4.00 8.24
N VAL A 91 -10.05 4.35 7.33
CA VAL A 91 -8.89 5.19 7.60
C VAL A 91 -9.07 6.62 7.12
N THR A 92 -9.96 6.81 6.16
CA THR A 92 -10.35 8.12 5.62
C THR A 92 -11.66 8.00 4.88
N GLU A 93 -12.19 9.13 4.45
CA GLU A 93 -13.38 9.24 3.62
C GLU A 93 -13.09 10.15 2.44
N ALA A 94 -13.74 9.91 1.31
CA ALA A 94 -13.69 10.78 0.15
C ALA A 94 -15.10 11.21 -0.29
N PRO A 95 -15.27 12.43 -0.84
CA PRO A 95 -16.56 12.88 -1.36
C PRO A 95 -17.10 11.91 -2.42
N LEU A 96 -18.42 11.68 -2.37
CA LEU A 96 -19.12 10.78 -3.28
C LEU A 96 -20.31 11.47 -3.92
N ARG A 97 -20.38 11.38 -5.25
CA ARG A 97 -21.49 11.92 -6.05
C ARG A 97 -22.45 10.82 -6.49
N LEU A 98 -23.65 11.23 -6.87
CA LEU A 98 -24.71 10.42 -7.47
C LEU A 98 -25.25 9.30 -6.56
N SER A 99 -25.03 9.39 -5.25
CA SER A 99 -25.73 8.57 -4.26
C SER A 99 -26.74 9.43 -3.49
N SER A 100 -27.89 8.85 -3.12
CA SER A 100 -28.89 9.47 -2.25
C SER A 100 -28.81 9.00 -0.80
N GLU A 101 -27.97 8.00 -0.52
CA GLU A 101 -27.81 7.40 0.79
C GLU A 101 -26.54 7.89 1.50
N TYR A 102 -25.49 8.22 0.72
CA TYR A 102 -24.18 8.56 1.24
C TYR A 102 -23.56 9.72 0.46
N ASP A 103 -23.01 10.69 1.18
CA ASP A 103 -22.26 11.82 0.62
C ASP A 103 -20.75 11.55 0.58
N TYR A 104 -20.30 10.51 1.29
CA TYR A 104 -18.90 10.12 1.41
C TYR A 104 -18.71 8.62 1.20
N LEU A 105 -17.59 8.25 0.62
CA LEU A 105 -17.11 6.89 0.46
C LEU A 105 -16.14 6.56 1.59
N PRO A 106 -16.47 5.62 2.50
CA PRO A 106 -15.50 5.15 3.49
C PRO A 106 -14.42 4.33 2.80
N ILE A 107 -13.17 4.61 3.14
CA ILE A 107 -11.99 4.00 2.53
C ILE A 107 -11.24 3.21 3.59
N CYS A 108 -10.94 1.96 3.29
CA CYS A 108 -10.22 1.02 4.15
C CYS A 108 -8.91 0.57 3.50
N PHE A 109 -8.00 0.01 4.28
CA PHE A 109 -6.85 -0.71 3.71
C PHE A 109 -7.30 -2.03 3.06
N GLU A 110 -6.68 -2.39 1.95
CA GLU A 110 -6.81 -3.74 1.40
C GLU A 110 -5.91 -4.70 2.19
N GLY A 111 -6.52 -5.51 3.05
CA GLY A 111 -5.78 -6.40 3.93
C GLY A 111 -5.11 -5.70 5.12
N GLY A 112 -4.21 -6.41 5.77
CA GLY A 112 -3.43 -5.91 6.91
C GLY A 112 -1.95 -5.84 6.57
N LEU A 113 -1.22 -4.94 7.21
CA LEU A 113 0.24 -4.90 7.14
C LEU A 113 0.83 -5.65 8.33
N LYS A 114 1.66 -6.66 8.01
CA LYS A 114 2.49 -7.36 8.99
C LYS A 114 3.95 -7.11 8.64
N THR A 115 4.72 -6.65 9.60
CA THR A 115 6.15 -6.40 9.40
C THR A 115 6.94 -6.64 10.69
N ILE A 116 8.25 -6.72 10.55
CA ILE A 116 9.18 -6.88 11.68
C ILE A 116 9.43 -5.49 12.27
N LEU A 117 9.07 -5.32 13.53
CA LEU A 117 9.30 -4.09 14.29
C LEU A 117 9.98 -4.38 15.61
N PRO A 118 10.62 -3.39 16.23
CA PRO A 118 11.05 -3.49 17.62
C PRO A 118 9.89 -3.91 18.53
N LYS A 119 10.14 -4.76 19.51
CA LYS A 119 9.09 -5.21 20.45
C LYS A 119 8.44 -4.08 21.21
N GLU A 120 9.19 -3.02 21.47
CA GLU A 120 8.73 -1.82 22.15
C GLU A 120 8.02 -0.82 21.22
N ALA A 121 7.96 -1.11 19.90
CA ALA A 121 7.28 -0.25 18.94
C ALA A 121 5.79 -0.17 19.25
N ASP A 122 5.28 1.05 19.45
CA ASP A 122 3.87 1.32 19.63
C ASP A 122 3.20 1.50 18.26
N ALA A 123 2.06 0.86 18.06
CA ALA A 123 1.25 1.02 16.85
C ALA A 123 0.78 2.48 16.65
N SER A 124 0.69 3.27 17.72
CA SER A 124 0.34 4.70 17.64
C SER A 124 1.40 5.59 16.97
N THR A 125 2.63 5.09 16.84
CA THR A 125 3.74 5.80 16.16
C THR A 125 3.80 5.54 14.66
N ILE A 126 2.85 4.76 14.15
CA ILE A 126 2.79 4.45 12.72
C ILE A 126 2.04 5.57 12.01
N GLU A 127 2.71 6.17 11.06
CA GLU A 127 2.16 7.20 10.20
C GLU A 127 1.83 6.62 8.82
N TYR A 128 0.80 7.15 8.17
CA TYR A 128 0.48 6.78 6.81
C TYR A 128 0.16 8.00 5.95
N LYS A 129 0.71 8.00 4.75
CA LYS A 129 0.47 9.03 3.74
C LYS A 129 -0.47 8.49 2.69
N ILE A 130 -1.70 9.01 2.70
CA ILE A 130 -2.77 8.61 1.78
C ILE A 130 -2.62 9.35 0.46
N THR A 131 -2.74 8.59 -0.65
CA THR A 131 -2.84 9.12 -2.00
C THR A 131 -4.05 8.49 -2.68
N LEU A 132 -5.09 9.29 -2.91
CA LEU A 132 -6.29 8.85 -3.62
C LEU A 132 -6.11 9.00 -5.12
N SER A 133 -6.71 8.11 -5.91
CA SER A 133 -6.67 8.13 -7.38
C SER A 133 -7.42 9.33 -7.96
N GLN A 134 -8.40 9.86 -7.22
CA GLN A 134 -9.18 11.03 -7.58
C GLN A 134 -9.71 11.73 -6.32
N PRO A 135 -9.94 13.06 -6.37
CA PRO A 135 -10.39 13.83 -5.20
C PRO A 135 -11.86 13.59 -4.84
N GLU A 136 -12.66 13.08 -5.77
CA GLU A 136 -14.10 12.81 -5.61
C GLU A 136 -14.47 11.55 -6.41
N PHE A 137 -15.29 10.69 -5.84
CA PHE A 137 -15.78 9.47 -6.47
C PHE A 137 -17.22 9.62 -6.92
N THR A 138 -17.65 8.74 -7.83
CA THR A 138 -19.01 8.75 -8.38
C THR A 138 -19.63 7.36 -8.22
N ALA A 139 -20.80 7.29 -7.60
CA ALA A 139 -21.56 6.04 -7.51
C ALA A 139 -22.03 5.57 -8.91
N PRO A 140 -22.13 4.23 -9.17
CA PRO A 140 -21.97 3.17 -8.19
C PRO A 140 -20.50 2.83 -7.91
N VAL A 141 -20.20 2.43 -6.67
CA VAL A 141 -18.87 1.93 -6.25
C VAL A 141 -19.09 0.61 -5.53
N GLU A 142 -18.34 -0.42 -5.88
CA GLU A 142 -18.40 -1.73 -5.23
C GLU A 142 -17.37 -1.79 -4.10
N LYS A 143 -17.74 -2.46 -2.99
CA LYS A 143 -16.82 -2.75 -1.90
C LYS A 143 -15.58 -3.50 -2.43
N GLY A 144 -14.39 -3.10 -2.01
CA GLY A 144 -13.13 -3.68 -2.47
C GLY A 144 -12.58 -3.05 -3.75
N THR A 145 -13.28 -2.09 -4.37
CA THR A 145 -12.71 -1.34 -5.50
C THR A 145 -11.51 -0.53 -5.04
N VAL A 146 -10.36 -0.67 -5.70
CA VAL A 146 -9.16 0.11 -5.41
C VAL A 146 -9.38 1.58 -5.74
N VAL A 147 -9.18 2.45 -4.76
CA VAL A 147 -9.44 3.89 -4.83
C VAL A 147 -8.19 4.74 -4.57
N GLY A 148 -7.08 4.11 -4.23
CA GLY A 148 -5.82 4.78 -3.96
C GLY A 148 -4.80 3.86 -3.33
N SER A 149 -3.78 4.46 -2.72
CA SER A 149 -2.75 3.75 -1.95
C SER A 149 -2.33 4.56 -0.73
N ALA A 150 -1.75 3.89 0.25
CA ALA A 150 -1.15 4.51 1.41
C ALA A 150 0.27 4.00 1.63
N ASP A 151 1.22 4.91 1.75
CA ASP A 151 2.57 4.63 2.21
C ASP A 151 2.60 4.63 3.73
N ILE A 152 3.14 3.57 4.31
CA ILE A 152 3.19 3.36 5.75
C ILE A 152 4.61 3.62 6.24
N PHE A 153 4.72 4.40 7.32
CA PHE A 153 6.00 4.81 7.90
C PHE A 153 6.07 4.43 9.37
N TYR A 154 7.26 4.05 9.80
CA TYR A 154 7.65 3.90 11.20
C TYR A 154 8.98 4.62 11.42
N ALA A 155 9.04 5.53 12.38
CA ALA A 155 10.22 6.37 12.66
C ALA A 155 10.80 7.03 11.39
N GLU A 156 9.92 7.64 10.57
CA GLU A 156 10.24 8.28 9.28
C GLU A 156 10.70 7.33 8.17
N GLU A 157 10.88 6.05 8.45
CA GLU A 157 11.24 5.05 7.44
C GLU A 157 10.01 4.40 6.84
N LYS A 158 9.95 4.31 5.50
CA LYS A 158 8.86 3.64 4.80
C LYS A 158 8.97 2.13 4.98
N ILE A 159 7.99 1.54 5.68
CA ILE A 159 7.93 0.10 5.98
C ILE A 159 7.02 -0.69 5.04
N GLY A 160 6.21 -0.01 4.22
CA GLY A 160 5.35 -0.67 3.25
C GLY A 160 4.44 0.28 2.50
N THR A 161 3.69 -0.28 1.55
CA THR A 161 2.59 0.37 0.84
C THR A 161 1.41 -0.59 0.81
N LEU A 162 0.20 -0.08 1.08
CA LEU A 162 -1.05 -0.83 0.96
C LEU A 162 -1.99 -0.13 -0.01
N ASP A 163 -2.76 -0.92 -0.73
CA ASP A 163 -3.87 -0.40 -1.52
C ASP A 163 -5.00 0.05 -0.60
N LEU A 164 -5.68 1.11 -1.02
CA LEU A 164 -6.86 1.64 -0.38
C LEU A 164 -8.08 1.24 -1.20
N VAL A 165 -9.08 0.69 -0.52
CA VAL A 165 -10.28 0.16 -1.16
C VAL A 165 -11.55 0.77 -0.58
N ALA A 166 -12.61 0.79 -1.40
CA ALA A 166 -13.94 1.15 -0.95
C ALA A 166 -14.42 0.21 0.17
N GLY A 167 -14.77 0.75 1.33
CA GLY A 167 -15.17 -0.01 2.52
C GLY A 167 -16.56 -0.64 2.41
N GLN A 168 -17.40 -0.11 1.51
CA GLN A 168 -18.77 -0.61 1.29
C GLN A 168 -19.21 -0.44 -0.17
N THR A 169 -20.21 -1.23 -0.56
CA THR A 169 -20.88 -1.05 -1.85
C THR A 169 -21.92 0.04 -1.76
N ILE A 170 -21.82 1.05 -2.62
CA ILE A 170 -22.76 2.17 -2.69
C ILE A 170 -23.40 2.21 -4.09
N LYS A 171 -24.72 2.23 -4.12
CA LYS A 171 -25.49 2.27 -5.36
C LYS A 171 -25.68 3.71 -5.84
N ALA A 172 -25.73 3.88 -7.16
CA ALA A 172 -26.11 5.16 -7.75
C ALA A 172 -27.63 5.41 -7.59
N SER A 173 -28.00 6.66 -7.32
CA SER A 173 -29.38 7.10 -7.34
C SER A 173 -29.82 7.34 -8.78
N PRO A 174 -30.85 6.64 -9.29
CA PRO A 174 -31.34 6.84 -10.67
C PRO A 174 -31.76 8.29 -10.95
N VAL A 175 -32.31 8.97 -9.95
CA VAL A 175 -32.75 10.37 -10.06
C VAL A 175 -31.53 11.29 -10.20
N LEU A 176 -30.51 11.13 -9.37
CA LEU A 176 -29.29 11.96 -9.44
C LEU A 176 -28.53 11.71 -10.75
N VAL A 177 -28.45 10.47 -11.21
CA VAL A 177 -27.83 10.10 -12.50
C VAL A 177 -28.59 10.77 -13.65
N PHE A 178 -29.94 10.75 -13.63
CA PHE A 178 -30.74 11.42 -14.64
C PHE A 178 -30.51 12.93 -14.64
N LEU A 179 -30.50 13.56 -13.46
CA LEU A 179 -30.27 15.01 -13.33
C LEU A 179 -28.86 15.41 -13.78
N ASP A 180 -27.84 14.62 -13.44
CA ASP A 180 -26.46 14.87 -13.88
C ASP A 180 -26.31 14.70 -15.39
N SER A 181 -26.96 13.68 -15.97
CA SER A 181 -27.00 13.46 -17.41
C SER A 181 -27.70 14.60 -18.14
N ALA A 182 -28.86 15.05 -17.63
CA ALA A 182 -29.58 16.20 -18.16
C ALA A 182 -28.72 17.48 -18.09
N LYS A 183 -28.10 17.76 -16.94
CA LYS A 183 -27.20 18.90 -16.79
C LYS A 183 -26.04 18.83 -17.80
N THR A 184 -25.42 17.68 -17.96
CA THR A 184 -24.32 17.47 -18.90
C THR A 184 -24.78 17.67 -20.34
N PHE A 185 -25.97 17.18 -20.69
CA PHE A 185 -26.59 17.39 -22.02
C PHE A 185 -26.79 18.89 -22.30
N PHE A 186 -27.44 19.62 -21.39
CA PHE A 186 -27.75 21.05 -21.58
C PHE A 186 -26.49 21.94 -21.53
N THR A 187 -25.41 21.53 -20.88
CA THR A 187 -24.14 22.25 -20.83
C THR A 187 -23.15 21.83 -21.92
N SER A 188 -23.47 20.83 -22.72
CA SER A 188 -22.64 20.30 -23.79
C SER A 188 -22.36 21.33 -24.90
N THR A 189 -21.22 21.19 -25.59
CA THR A 189 -20.85 22.07 -26.70
C THR A 189 -21.89 22.14 -27.81
N PRO A 190 -22.51 21.01 -28.27
CA PRO A 190 -23.60 21.08 -29.25
C PRO A 190 -24.77 21.91 -28.78
N MET A 191 -25.16 21.79 -27.51
CA MET A 191 -26.29 22.52 -26.96
C MET A 191 -26.00 24.02 -26.82
N LYS A 192 -24.77 24.41 -26.50
CA LYS A 192 -24.33 25.81 -26.51
C LYS A 192 -24.49 26.43 -27.92
N ILE A 193 -24.17 25.69 -28.99
CA ILE A 193 -24.35 26.12 -30.37
C ILE A 193 -25.86 26.32 -30.65
N VAL A 194 -26.71 25.39 -30.21
CA VAL A 194 -28.17 25.52 -30.37
C VAL A 194 -28.68 26.78 -29.67
N TYR A 195 -28.22 27.10 -28.47
CA TYR A 195 -28.60 28.32 -27.77
C TYR A 195 -28.19 29.59 -28.56
N VAL A 196 -26.96 29.62 -29.09
CA VAL A 196 -26.47 30.75 -29.87
C VAL A 196 -27.31 30.95 -31.13
N VAL A 197 -27.63 29.86 -31.85
CA VAL A 197 -28.50 29.90 -33.03
C VAL A 197 -29.90 30.39 -32.68
N LEU A 198 -30.48 29.89 -31.58
CA LEU A 198 -31.81 30.29 -31.13
C LEU A 198 -31.88 31.78 -30.78
N VAL A 199 -30.86 32.28 -30.06
CA VAL A 199 -30.74 33.73 -29.76
C VAL A 199 -30.62 34.55 -31.04
N ALA A 200 -29.79 34.11 -32.00
CA ALA A 200 -29.65 34.78 -33.28
C ALA A 200 -30.99 34.87 -34.05
N VAL A 201 -31.72 33.76 -34.09
CA VAL A 201 -33.07 33.73 -34.72
C VAL A 201 -34.04 34.70 -34.04
N ILE A 202 -34.06 34.74 -32.70
CA ILE A 202 -34.91 35.67 -31.96
C ILE A 202 -34.54 37.13 -32.27
N VAL A 203 -33.24 37.47 -32.30
CA VAL A 203 -32.75 38.81 -32.62
C VAL A 203 -33.17 39.24 -34.04
N ILE A 204 -33.01 38.32 -35.02
CA ILE A 204 -33.40 38.56 -36.41
C ILE A 204 -34.93 38.78 -36.50
N PHE A 205 -35.71 37.95 -35.79
CA PHE A 205 -37.18 38.11 -35.76
C PHE A 205 -37.59 39.46 -35.19
N ILE A 206 -37.04 39.87 -34.03
CA ILE A 206 -37.29 41.18 -33.42
C ILE A 206 -36.93 42.33 -34.36
N ALA A 207 -35.74 42.26 -34.99
CA ALA A 207 -35.33 43.25 -35.97
C ALA A 207 -36.26 43.35 -37.19
N SER A 208 -36.72 42.21 -37.70
CA SER A 208 -37.66 42.13 -38.82
C SER A 208 -39.00 42.77 -38.46
N VAL A 209 -39.53 42.47 -37.27
CA VAL A 209 -40.76 43.08 -36.77
C VAL A 209 -40.65 44.60 -36.64
N PHE A 210 -39.48 45.06 -36.12
CA PHE A 210 -39.22 46.49 -35.96
C PHE A 210 -39.16 47.24 -37.33
N VAL A 211 -38.48 46.62 -38.31
CA VAL A 211 -38.37 47.18 -39.67
C VAL A 211 -39.74 47.22 -40.34
N LEU A 212 -40.59 46.17 -40.26
CA LEU A 212 -41.90 46.10 -40.82
C LEU A 212 -42.87 47.12 -40.20
N ASN A 213 -42.78 47.38 -38.90
CA ASN A 213 -43.58 48.38 -38.22
C ASN A 213 -43.18 49.83 -38.57
N ARG A 214 -41.90 50.08 -38.87
CA ARG A 214 -41.39 51.39 -39.29
C ARG A 214 -41.82 51.76 -40.71
N GLY A 215 -42.11 50.80 -41.56
CA GLY A 215 -42.63 51.04 -42.95
C GLY A 215 -44.11 51.28 -43.03
N LYS A 216 -44.87 51.24 -41.91
CA LYS A 216 -46.32 51.52 -41.86
C LYS A 216 -46.74 52.91 -41.33
N ASN A 217 -45.72 53.68 -40.90
CA ASN A 217 -45.88 55.12 -40.57
C ASN A 217 -45.18 55.95 -41.65
#